data_7a139d849158e06953ecd5767c5f1cfe
#
_entry.id   7a139d849158e06953ecd5767c5f1cfe
#
_cell.length_a   1.000
_cell.length_b   1.000
_cell.length_c   1.000
_cell.angle_alpha   90.00
_cell.angle_beta   90.00
_cell.angle_gamma   90.00
#
_symmetry.space_group_name_H-M   'P 1'
#
loop_
_entity.id
_entity.type
_entity.pdbx_description
1 polymer ?
#
loop_
_entity_poly.entity_id
_entity_poly.type
_entity_poly.pdbx_seq_one_letter_code
_entity_poly.pdbx_strand_id
1 'polypeptide(L)'
;MLGAADIARRAVLAAIAASANGRLVAMASRSPERAGAMLAPYPDARVIESYEALLADPKVDVIYNPLPNHLHKEWTIRALEAGKHVLCEKPFAMNAVEAEEMASAAKASGKHLMEAFMYRFHPAMRAFVEQLRDPIHVEASFGFTAKDPSDIRLQAPFGGGALLDVGSYAVSVSRWILGEPGEIFARARIERDIDMTTSGLLMFDGDRTASVWASLESPGAENLTVVAAGGVHRRERPFTAHRDPQDPYQLMVESFGDSVLNDRPVAIPPAESIANMRTLDRIREASRS
;
A
#
# COMPACT_ATOMS: atom_id res chain seq x y z
N MET A 1 -6.98 10.94 10.80
CA MET A 1 -7.26 10.17 9.56
C MET A 1 -7.94 11.04 8.55
N LEU A 2 -7.52 10.96 7.29
CA LEU A 2 -8.15 11.64 6.16
C LEU A 2 -9.19 10.73 5.49
N GLY A 3 -10.42 11.21 5.28
CA GLY A 3 -11.48 10.47 4.60
C GLY A 3 -12.07 9.32 5.41
N ALA A 4 -13.31 8.97 5.10
CA ALA A 4 -14.04 7.84 5.66
C ALA A 4 -13.99 6.64 4.68
N ALA A 5 -12.76 6.16 4.40
CA ALA A 5 -12.52 5.06 3.47
C ALA A 5 -12.97 3.70 4.04
N ASP A 6 -13.34 2.78 3.15
CA ASP A 6 -13.82 1.46 3.56
C ASP A 6 -12.73 0.62 4.25
N ILE A 7 -11.47 0.75 3.80
CA ILE A 7 -10.33 0.08 4.44
C ILE A 7 -10.15 0.53 5.89
N ALA A 8 -10.38 1.83 6.18
CA ALA A 8 -10.34 2.36 7.52
C ALA A 8 -11.39 1.66 8.42
N ARG A 9 -12.63 1.56 7.94
CA ARG A 9 -13.73 0.91 8.67
C ARG A 9 -13.48 -0.58 8.91
N ARG A 10 -12.98 -1.30 7.88
CA ARG A 10 -12.80 -2.75 7.95
C ARG A 10 -11.59 -3.21 8.76
N ALA A 11 -10.55 -2.39 8.83
CA ALA A 11 -9.28 -2.81 9.41
C ALA A 11 -8.59 -1.75 10.27
N VAL A 12 -8.30 -0.56 9.73
CA VAL A 12 -7.29 0.32 10.32
C VAL A 12 -7.77 1.02 11.59
N LEU A 13 -9.06 1.37 11.71
CA LEU A 13 -9.60 1.95 12.95
C LEU A 13 -9.42 0.99 14.14
N ALA A 14 -9.78 -0.29 13.94
CA ALA A 14 -9.60 -1.31 14.97
C ALA A 14 -8.11 -1.54 15.29
N ALA A 15 -7.26 -1.54 14.27
CA ALA A 15 -5.81 -1.69 14.42
C ALA A 15 -5.18 -0.55 15.23
N ILE A 16 -5.57 0.71 14.96
CA ILE A 16 -5.10 1.86 15.74
C ILE A 16 -5.59 1.78 17.18
N ALA A 17 -6.87 1.43 17.38
CA ALA A 17 -7.44 1.33 18.72
C ALA A 17 -6.82 0.20 19.56
N ALA A 18 -6.37 -0.88 18.92
CA ALA A 18 -5.72 -2.02 19.57
C ALA A 18 -4.21 -1.82 19.73
N SER A 19 -3.60 -0.84 19.06
CA SER A 19 -2.15 -0.64 19.08
C SER A 19 -1.67 -0.15 20.45
N ALA A 20 -0.49 -0.64 20.86
CA ALA A 20 0.11 -0.29 22.14
C ALA A 20 0.67 1.15 22.20
N ASN A 21 0.96 1.74 21.04
CA ASN A 21 1.69 3.02 20.92
C ASN A 21 0.99 4.05 20.04
N GLY A 22 -0.24 3.78 19.57
CA GLY A 22 -1.05 4.69 18.79
C GLY A 22 -2.40 4.98 19.44
N ARG A 23 -3.01 6.10 19.09
CA ARG A 23 -4.35 6.48 19.53
C ARG A 23 -5.13 7.12 18.40
N LEU A 24 -6.36 6.67 18.19
CA LEU A 24 -7.29 7.31 17.27
C LEU A 24 -7.81 8.60 17.89
N VAL A 25 -7.43 9.75 17.33
CA VAL A 25 -7.75 11.07 17.85
C VAL A 25 -8.87 11.74 17.06
N ALA A 26 -8.80 11.65 15.72
CA ALA A 26 -9.73 12.39 14.87
C ALA A 26 -9.82 11.81 13.45
N MET A 27 -10.95 12.09 12.81
CA MET A 27 -11.21 11.83 11.39
C MET A 27 -11.83 13.07 10.76
N ALA A 28 -11.32 13.47 9.58
CA ALA A 28 -11.96 14.44 8.72
C ALA A 28 -12.48 13.75 7.46
N SER A 29 -13.69 14.11 7.03
CA SER A 29 -14.32 13.52 5.84
C SER A 29 -15.23 14.54 5.16
N ARG A 30 -15.37 14.42 3.83
CA ARG A 30 -16.39 15.14 3.05
C ARG A 30 -17.84 14.77 3.44
N SER A 31 -18.02 13.63 4.13
CA SER A 31 -19.29 13.24 4.77
C SER A 31 -19.05 13.11 6.28
N PRO A 32 -19.40 14.15 7.07
CA PRO A 32 -19.31 14.10 8.53
C PRO A 32 -20.17 13.00 9.15
N GLU A 33 -21.32 12.71 8.55
CA GLU A 33 -22.24 11.67 9.02
C GLU A 33 -21.57 10.28 8.90
N ARG A 34 -20.92 10.00 7.77
CA ARG A 34 -20.18 8.75 7.57
C ARG A 34 -19.00 8.65 8.54
N ALA A 35 -18.26 9.74 8.73
CA ALA A 35 -17.17 9.77 9.70
C ALA A 35 -17.68 9.52 11.13
N GLY A 36 -18.77 10.17 11.53
CA GLY A 36 -19.42 9.97 12.83
C GLY A 36 -19.86 8.53 13.05
N ALA A 37 -20.50 7.92 12.04
CA ALA A 37 -20.91 6.51 12.11
C ALA A 37 -19.70 5.57 12.26
N MET A 38 -18.59 5.84 11.57
CA MET A 38 -17.36 5.06 11.68
C MET A 38 -16.66 5.23 13.03
N LEU A 39 -16.75 6.42 13.63
CA LEU A 39 -16.14 6.72 14.93
C LEU A 39 -17.03 6.34 16.13
N ALA A 40 -18.28 5.96 15.92
CA ALA A 40 -19.19 5.61 17.03
C ALA A 40 -18.63 4.59 18.03
N PRO A 41 -17.83 3.55 17.61
CA PRO A 41 -17.18 2.65 18.54
C PRO A 41 -15.98 3.24 19.29
N TYR A 42 -15.55 4.47 18.95
CA TYR A 42 -14.32 5.10 19.45
C TYR A 42 -14.64 6.47 20.07
N PRO A 43 -15.19 6.50 21.30
CA PRO A 43 -15.76 7.72 21.89
C PRO A 43 -14.75 8.85 22.14
N ASP A 44 -13.46 8.52 22.23
CA ASP A 44 -12.39 9.51 22.40
C ASP A 44 -11.98 10.18 21.09
N ALA A 45 -12.41 9.65 19.94
CA ALA A 45 -12.13 10.22 18.64
C ALA A 45 -13.23 11.18 18.19
N ARG A 46 -12.85 12.23 17.48
CA ARG A 46 -13.77 13.28 17.05
C ARG A 46 -13.77 13.44 15.54
N VAL A 47 -14.93 13.84 15.02
CA VAL A 47 -15.05 14.29 13.63
C VAL A 47 -14.53 15.73 13.54
N ILE A 48 -13.71 16.02 12.55
CA ILE A 48 -13.21 17.37 12.23
C ILE A 48 -13.80 17.79 10.88
N GLU A 49 -14.11 19.07 10.76
CA GLU A 49 -14.90 19.66 9.67
C GLU A 49 -14.21 19.63 8.29
N SER A 50 -12.86 19.65 8.27
CA SER A 50 -12.10 19.66 7.02
C SER A 50 -10.75 18.98 7.17
N TYR A 51 -10.14 18.61 6.04
CA TYR A 51 -8.80 18.06 6.04
C TYR A 51 -7.76 19.09 6.53
N GLU A 52 -7.94 20.37 6.14
CA GLU A 52 -7.10 21.48 6.61
C GLU A 52 -7.15 21.64 8.12
N ALA A 53 -8.35 21.65 8.70
CA ALA A 53 -8.53 21.74 10.14
C ALA A 53 -7.90 20.54 10.88
N LEU A 54 -7.97 19.34 10.29
CA LEU A 54 -7.29 18.15 10.82
C LEU A 54 -5.77 18.31 10.82
N LEU A 55 -5.19 18.85 9.73
CA LEU A 55 -3.76 19.09 9.63
C LEU A 55 -3.28 20.19 10.60
N ALA A 56 -4.11 21.19 10.86
CA ALA A 56 -3.81 22.28 11.79
C ALA A 56 -3.96 21.88 13.27
N ASP A 57 -4.58 20.74 13.56
CA ASP A 57 -4.84 20.32 14.95
C ASP A 57 -3.56 19.89 15.66
N PRO A 58 -3.16 20.57 16.76
CA PRO A 58 -1.94 20.27 17.50
C PRO A 58 -2.00 18.93 18.27
N LYS A 59 -3.19 18.32 18.40
CA LYS A 59 -3.36 17.01 19.05
C LYS A 59 -3.15 15.84 18.09
N VAL A 60 -2.91 16.11 16.81
CA VAL A 60 -2.67 15.11 15.78
C VAL A 60 -1.19 15.11 15.41
N ASP A 61 -0.50 14.01 15.68
CA ASP A 61 0.92 13.83 15.35
C ASP A 61 1.10 13.09 14.03
N VAL A 62 0.19 12.13 13.75
CA VAL A 62 0.27 11.22 12.59
C VAL A 62 -1.01 11.32 11.77
N ILE A 63 -0.83 11.41 10.46
CA ILE A 63 -1.93 11.29 9.49
C ILE A 63 -1.88 9.90 8.86
N TYR A 64 -3.00 9.17 8.93
CA TYR A 64 -3.27 8.04 8.03
C TYR A 64 -4.04 8.55 6.82
N ASN A 65 -3.49 8.32 5.62
CA ASN A 65 -4.04 8.80 4.35
C ASN A 65 -4.59 7.66 3.48
N PRO A 66 -5.86 7.26 3.61
CA PRO A 66 -6.53 6.28 2.75
C PRO A 66 -7.42 6.94 1.69
N LEU A 67 -7.07 8.11 1.21
CA LEU A 67 -7.81 8.78 0.15
C LEU A 67 -7.69 8.00 -1.18
N PRO A 68 -8.49 8.31 -2.22
CA PRO A 68 -8.25 7.79 -3.56
C PRO A 68 -6.83 8.11 -4.05
N ASN A 69 -6.25 7.21 -4.85
CA ASN A 69 -4.83 7.23 -5.25
C ASN A 69 -4.33 8.60 -5.75
N HIS A 70 -5.13 9.30 -6.58
CA HIS A 70 -4.79 10.63 -7.12
C HIS A 70 -4.66 11.74 -6.06
N LEU A 71 -5.15 11.51 -4.84
CA LEU A 71 -5.06 12.45 -3.72
C LEU A 71 -3.93 12.11 -2.74
N HIS A 72 -3.24 10.97 -2.94
CA HIS A 72 -2.18 10.56 -2.03
C HIS A 72 -1.06 11.60 -1.98
N LYS A 73 -0.56 12.06 -3.14
CA LYS A 73 0.52 13.06 -3.21
C LYS A 73 0.12 14.35 -2.51
N GLU A 74 -0.97 14.98 -2.96
CA GLU A 74 -1.37 16.29 -2.44
C GLU A 74 -1.48 16.28 -0.92
N TRP A 75 -2.28 15.36 -0.38
CA TRP A 75 -2.59 15.37 1.05
C TRP A 75 -1.45 14.82 1.91
N THR A 76 -0.58 13.99 1.37
CA THR A 76 0.64 13.57 2.06
C THR A 76 1.62 14.75 2.18
N ILE A 77 1.87 15.49 1.09
CA ILE A 77 2.77 16.66 1.12
C ILE A 77 2.23 17.72 2.08
N ARG A 78 0.94 18.08 1.99
CA ARG A 78 0.31 19.07 2.89
C ARG A 78 0.39 18.64 4.36
N ALA A 79 0.24 17.34 4.65
CA ALA A 79 0.38 16.83 6.02
C ALA A 79 1.83 16.95 6.54
N LEU A 80 2.81 16.58 5.71
CA LEU A 80 4.22 16.70 6.05
C LEU A 80 4.64 18.17 6.29
N GLU A 81 4.20 19.09 5.42
CA GLU A 81 4.42 20.54 5.56
C GLU A 81 3.74 21.12 6.80
N ALA A 82 2.60 20.55 7.22
CA ALA A 82 1.94 20.87 8.48
C ALA A 82 2.62 20.24 9.71
N GLY A 83 3.79 19.61 9.53
CA GLY A 83 4.58 19.00 10.60
C GLY A 83 4.05 17.66 11.09
N LYS A 84 3.20 16.96 10.31
CA LYS A 84 2.66 15.64 10.66
C LYS A 84 3.48 14.53 10.02
N HIS A 85 3.61 13.40 10.72
CA HIS A 85 4.09 12.16 10.13
C HIS A 85 2.97 11.51 9.31
N VAL A 86 3.29 10.73 8.27
CA VAL A 86 2.26 10.19 7.36
C VAL A 86 2.45 8.69 7.14
N LEU A 87 1.38 7.94 7.36
CA LEU A 87 1.18 6.57 6.89
C LEU A 87 0.20 6.64 5.70
N CYS A 88 0.71 6.44 4.48
CA CYS A 88 -0.06 6.56 3.25
C CYS A 88 -0.46 5.19 2.71
N GLU A 89 -1.74 5.02 2.34
CA GLU A 89 -2.20 3.78 1.70
C GLU A 89 -1.49 3.50 0.38
N LYS A 90 -1.49 2.23 0.04
CA LYS A 90 -1.00 1.74 -1.25
C LYS A 90 -2.09 1.95 -2.36
N PRO A 91 -1.67 2.14 -3.63
CA PRO A 91 -0.30 2.41 -4.05
C PRO A 91 0.16 3.76 -3.51
N PHE A 92 1.46 3.90 -3.29
CA PHE A 92 2.02 5.09 -2.63
C PHE A 92 1.64 6.40 -3.34
N ALA A 93 1.64 6.38 -4.68
CA ALA A 93 1.31 7.52 -5.56
C ALA A 93 0.73 7.02 -6.89
N MET A 94 0.45 7.93 -7.82
CA MET A 94 0.02 7.60 -9.19
C MET A 94 1.17 7.13 -10.09
N ASN A 95 2.41 7.53 -9.78
CA ASN A 95 3.63 7.21 -10.50
C ASN A 95 4.86 7.50 -9.63
N ALA A 96 6.05 7.15 -10.15
CA ALA A 96 7.31 7.31 -9.43
C ALA A 96 7.68 8.78 -9.18
N VAL A 97 7.36 9.70 -10.09
CA VAL A 97 7.65 11.13 -9.93
C VAL A 97 6.89 11.69 -8.73
N GLU A 98 5.61 11.37 -8.59
CA GLU A 98 4.82 11.78 -7.44
C GLU A 98 5.37 11.19 -6.13
N ALA A 99 5.82 9.92 -6.16
CA ALA A 99 6.44 9.28 -5.01
C ALA A 99 7.75 9.97 -4.58
N GLU A 100 8.55 10.43 -5.55
CA GLU A 100 9.78 11.20 -5.31
C GLU A 100 9.48 12.58 -4.69
N GLU A 101 8.42 13.27 -5.15
CA GLU A 101 7.98 14.53 -4.58
C GLU A 101 7.53 14.35 -3.11
N MET A 102 6.77 13.29 -2.81
CA MET A 102 6.34 12.95 -1.45
C MET A 102 7.54 12.67 -0.54
N ALA A 103 8.51 11.87 -1.01
CA ALA A 103 9.72 11.57 -0.27
C ALA A 103 10.58 12.81 -0.01
N SER A 104 10.66 13.71 -0.99
CA SER A 104 11.37 15.00 -0.87
C SER A 104 10.72 15.89 0.19
N ALA A 105 9.39 15.96 0.22
CA ALA A 105 8.65 16.68 1.25
C ALA A 105 8.87 16.08 2.66
N ALA A 106 8.90 14.77 2.78
CA ALA A 106 9.19 14.09 4.04
C ALA A 106 10.60 14.43 4.55
N LYS A 107 11.59 14.41 3.66
CA LYS A 107 12.96 14.80 3.99
C LYS A 107 13.05 16.28 4.39
N ALA A 108 12.39 17.18 3.67
CA ALA A 108 12.42 18.61 3.93
C ALA A 108 11.74 18.97 5.28
N SER A 109 10.66 18.28 5.63
CA SER A 109 9.94 18.50 6.89
C SER A 109 10.56 17.78 8.09
N GLY A 110 11.50 16.85 7.87
CA GLY A 110 12.03 15.98 8.93
C GLY A 110 10.98 15.05 9.53
N LYS A 111 9.95 14.68 8.74
CA LYS A 111 8.86 13.81 9.20
C LYS A 111 8.95 12.42 8.58
N HIS A 112 8.51 11.41 9.33
CA HIS A 112 8.42 10.06 8.83
C HIS A 112 7.26 9.93 7.84
N LEU A 113 7.53 9.21 6.75
CA LEU A 113 6.57 8.83 5.71
C LEU A 113 6.76 7.35 5.40
N MET A 114 5.68 6.57 5.42
CA MET A 114 5.70 5.14 5.11
C MET A 114 4.48 4.75 4.29
N GLU A 115 4.66 3.83 3.34
CA GLU A 115 3.59 3.18 2.60
C GLU A 115 2.95 2.05 3.41
N ALA A 116 1.61 1.96 3.38
CA ALA A 116 0.84 1.04 4.19
C ALA A 116 0.71 -0.36 3.56
N PHE A 117 1.80 -1.01 3.23
CA PHE A 117 1.84 -2.40 2.81
C PHE A 117 1.77 -3.36 4.00
N MET A 118 0.57 -3.52 4.57
CA MET A 118 0.35 -4.28 5.82
C MET A 118 0.86 -5.73 5.75
N TYR A 119 0.82 -6.40 4.58
CA TYR A 119 1.26 -7.79 4.42
C TYR A 119 2.74 -7.99 4.79
N ARG A 120 3.59 -6.95 4.65
CA ARG A 120 5.01 -6.96 5.02
C ARG A 120 5.24 -7.01 6.54
N PHE A 121 4.20 -6.75 7.32
CA PHE A 121 4.24 -6.82 8.79
C PHE A 121 3.67 -8.14 9.32
N HIS A 122 3.05 -8.96 8.45
CA HIS A 122 2.50 -10.25 8.86
C HIS A 122 3.64 -11.23 9.23
N PRO A 123 3.66 -11.78 10.48
CA PRO A 123 4.78 -12.63 10.93
C PRO A 123 5.05 -13.83 10.01
N ALA A 124 3.98 -14.49 9.54
CA ALA A 124 4.11 -15.63 8.65
C ALA A 124 4.62 -15.26 7.25
N MET A 125 4.38 -14.02 6.76
CA MET A 125 4.98 -13.54 5.51
C MET A 125 6.47 -13.23 5.67
N ARG A 126 6.83 -12.62 6.78
CA ARG A 126 8.24 -12.36 7.10
C ARG A 126 9.02 -13.66 7.22
N ALA A 127 8.52 -14.60 8.01
CA ALA A 127 9.13 -15.93 8.15
C ALA A 127 9.22 -16.67 6.81
N PHE A 128 8.18 -16.56 5.96
CA PHE A 128 8.18 -17.15 4.61
C PHE A 128 9.33 -16.58 3.75
N VAL A 129 9.53 -15.26 3.74
CA VAL A 129 10.61 -14.63 2.95
C VAL A 129 11.99 -14.92 3.57
N GLU A 130 12.13 -14.84 4.89
CA GLU A 130 13.38 -15.05 5.61
C GLU A 130 13.95 -16.49 5.46
N GLN A 131 13.10 -17.48 5.27
CA GLN A 131 13.55 -18.86 5.08
C GLN A 131 14.04 -19.18 3.65
N LEU A 132 13.73 -18.34 2.66
CA LEU A 132 14.13 -18.57 1.26
C LEU A 132 15.66 -18.53 1.13
N ARG A 133 16.20 -19.49 0.37
CA ARG A 133 17.63 -19.53 0.04
C ARG A 133 17.77 -19.57 -1.47
N ASP A 134 18.58 -18.66 -2.01
CA ASP A 134 18.86 -18.56 -3.45
C ASP A 134 17.59 -18.63 -4.31
N PRO A 135 16.62 -17.72 -4.15
CA PRO A 135 15.41 -17.71 -4.95
C PRO A 135 15.74 -17.40 -6.42
N ILE A 136 15.21 -18.21 -7.34
CA ILE A 136 15.45 -18.10 -8.78
C ILE A 136 14.21 -17.66 -9.56
N HIS A 137 13.00 -17.96 -9.06
CA HIS A 137 11.76 -17.53 -9.69
C HIS A 137 10.69 -17.21 -8.66
N VAL A 138 9.94 -16.13 -8.91
CA VAL A 138 8.76 -15.75 -8.13
C VAL A 138 7.55 -15.71 -9.06
N GLU A 139 6.47 -16.36 -8.67
CA GLU A 139 5.16 -16.21 -9.29
C GLU A 139 4.22 -15.56 -8.26
N ALA A 140 3.75 -14.35 -8.56
CA ALA A 140 2.87 -13.60 -7.69
C ALA A 140 1.61 -13.14 -8.44
N SER A 141 0.45 -13.49 -7.92
CA SER A 141 -0.84 -13.14 -8.53
C SER A 141 -1.80 -12.60 -7.49
N PHE A 142 -2.53 -11.55 -7.89
CA PHE A 142 -3.63 -11.04 -7.12
C PHE A 142 -4.74 -10.53 -8.04
N GLY A 143 -5.94 -11.05 -7.88
CA GLY A 143 -7.09 -10.64 -8.67
C GLY A 143 -8.40 -10.90 -7.94
N PHE A 144 -9.39 -10.12 -8.30
CA PHE A 144 -10.78 -10.26 -7.88
C PHE A 144 -11.70 -9.59 -8.90
N THR A 145 -13.01 -9.81 -8.82
CA THR A 145 -13.97 -9.12 -9.67
C THR A 145 -14.48 -7.86 -8.99
N ALA A 146 -14.15 -6.69 -9.53
CA ALA A 146 -14.78 -5.43 -9.17
C ALA A 146 -16.14 -5.33 -9.87
N LYS A 147 -17.22 -5.40 -9.09
CA LYS A 147 -18.60 -5.51 -9.63
C LYS A 147 -19.35 -4.18 -9.69
N ASP A 148 -18.99 -3.24 -8.82
CA ASP A 148 -19.68 -1.95 -8.73
C ASP A 148 -19.05 -0.95 -9.70
N PRO A 149 -19.77 -0.46 -10.73
CA PRO A 149 -19.22 0.53 -11.65
C PRO A 149 -18.79 1.86 -10.99
N SER A 150 -19.29 2.15 -9.79
CA SER A 150 -18.90 3.33 -9.02
C SER A 150 -17.59 3.13 -8.22
N ASP A 151 -17.04 1.91 -8.21
CA ASP A 151 -15.78 1.62 -7.55
C ASP A 151 -14.65 2.46 -8.17
N ILE A 152 -13.91 3.17 -7.34
CA ILE A 152 -12.80 4.03 -7.77
C ILE A 152 -11.71 3.26 -8.54
N ARG A 153 -11.60 1.93 -8.30
CA ARG A 153 -10.67 1.04 -9.02
C ARG A 153 -11.03 0.87 -10.49
N LEU A 154 -12.30 1.13 -10.86
CA LEU A 154 -12.80 1.10 -12.23
C LEU A 154 -12.83 2.48 -12.89
N GLN A 155 -12.17 3.48 -12.30
CA GLN A 155 -12.21 4.87 -12.75
C GLN A 155 -10.81 5.45 -12.94
N ALA A 156 -10.42 5.70 -14.19
CA ALA A 156 -9.11 6.22 -14.55
C ALA A 156 -8.71 7.52 -13.82
N PRO A 157 -9.61 8.54 -13.65
CA PRO A 157 -9.25 9.78 -12.96
C PRO A 157 -8.84 9.59 -11.49
N PHE A 158 -9.26 8.51 -10.86
CA PHE A 158 -8.92 8.22 -9.46
C PHE A 158 -7.68 7.33 -9.29
N GLY A 159 -7.02 6.98 -10.40
CA GLY A 159 -5.91 6.03 -10.39
C GLY A 159 -6.40 4.58 -10.33
N GLY A 160 -7.49 4.27 -11.03
CA GLY A 160 -7.99 2.91 -11.17
C GLY A 160 -7.06 2.02 -11.98
N GLY A 161 -7.39 0.74 -12.02
CA GLY A 161 -6.66 -0.30 -12.73
C GLY A 161 -6.08 -1.38 -11.83
N ALA A 162 -5.96 -2.59 -12.37
CA ALA A 162 -5.49 -3.76 -11.67
C ALA A 162 -4.03 -3.62 -11.22
N LEU A 163 -3.18 -3.03 -12.05
CA LEU A 163 -1.76 -2.88 -11.79
C LEU A 163 -1.50 -2.04 -10.54
N LEU A 164 -2.15 -0.88 -10.41
CA LEU A 164 -2.00 -0.02 -9.25
C LEU A 164 -2.65 -0.60 -7.99
N ASP A 165 -3.84 -1.19 -8.11
CA ASP A 165 -4.57 -1.68 -6.92
C ASP A 165 -3.96 -2.97 -6.36
N VAL A 166 -3.88 -4.03 -7.16
CA VAL A 166 -3.44 -5.37 -6.71
C VAL A 166 -2.10 -5.78 -7.31
N GLY A 167 -1.72 -5.28 -8.47
CA GLY A 167 -0.41 -5.51 -9.06
C GLY A 167 0.72 -4.93 -8.22
N SER A 168 0.48 -3.82 -7.50
CA SER A 168 1.41 -3.23 -6.56
C SER A 168 1.92 -4.23 -5.51
N TYR A 169 1.07 -5.16 -5.05
CA TYR A 169 1.45 -6.22 -4.13
C TYR A 169 2.35 -7.27 -4.80
N ALA A 170 1.97 -7.74 -5.99
CA ALA A 170 2.74 -8.75 -6.73
C ALA A 170 4.13 -8.23 -7.09
N VAL A 171 4.24 -6.96 -7.50
CA VAL A 171 5.51 -6.29 -7.76
C VAL A 171 6.31 -6.12 -6.46
N SER A 172 5.68 -5.63 -5.40
CA SER A 172 6.34 -5.40 -4.10
C SER A 172 6.93 -6.68 -3.52
N VAL A 173 6.22 -7.81 -3.55
CA VAL A 173 6.76 -9.08 -3.04
C VAL A 173 7.86 -9.65 -3.92
N SER A 174 7.75 -9.50 -5.24
CA SER A 174 8.79 -9.94 -6.18
C SER A 174 10.09 -9.17 -5.96
N ARG A 175 10.00 -7.84 -5.78
CA ARG A 175 11.14 -6.99 -5.46
C ARG A 175 11.70 -7.28 -4.06
N TRP A 176 10.85 -7.54 -3.07
CA TRP A 176 11.29 -7.92 -1.72
C TRP A 176 12.14 -9.20 -1.72
N ILE A 177 11.83 -10.15 -2.60
CA ILE A 177 12.52 -11.44 -2.69
C ILE A 177 13.74 -11.38 -3.62
N LEU A 178 13.64 -10.71 -4.78
CA LEU A 178 14.64 -10.77 -5.86
C LEU A 178 15.44 -9.48 -6.05
N GLY A 179 15.04 -8.37 -5.45
CA GLY A 179 15.66 -7.06 -5.67
C GLY A 179 15.02 -6.27 -6.82
N GLU A 180 15.82 -5.46 -7.53
CA GLU A 180 15.31 -4.60 -8.62
C GLU A 180 15.37 -5.33 -9.97
N PRO A 181 14.29 -5.25 -10.78
CA PRO A 181 14.30 -5.85 -12.13
C PRO A 181 15.07 -5.00 -13.14
N GLY A 182 15.91 -5.68 -13.96
CA GLY A 182 16.64 -5.08 -15.08
C GLY A 182 15.76 -4.87 -16.31
N GLU A 183 15.06 -5.92 -16.76
CA GLU A 183 14.16 -5.89 -17.93
C GLU A 183 12.73 -6.25 -17.53
N ILE A 184 11.76 -5.74 -18.28
CA ILE A 184 10.34 -5.97 -18.04
C ILE A 184 9.63 -6.19 -19.37
N PHE A 185 8.84 -7.27 -19.42
CA PHE A 185 7.90 -7.56 -20.49
C PHE A 185 6.50 -7.59 -19.89
N ALA A 186 5.54 -6.95 -20.55
CA ALA A 186 4.18 -6.90 -20.02
C ALA A 186 3.12 -6.82 -21.13
N ARG A 187 1.91 -7.23 -20.79
CA ARG A 187 0.67 -7.04 -21.58
C ARG A 187 -0.46 -6.70 -20.64
N ALA A 188 -1.34 -5.82 -21.10
CA ALA A 188 -2.54 -5.47 -20.36
C ALA A 188 -3.78 -5.53 -21.26
N ARG A 189 -4.89 -5.97 -20.68
CA ARG A 189 -6.22 -5.76 -21.24
C ARG A 189 -6.75 -4.44 -20.69
N ILE A 190 -6.91 -3.48 -21.58
CA ILE A 190 -7.37 -2.13 -21.25
C ILE A 190 -8.87 -2.02 -21.56
N GLU A 191 -9.64 -1.45 -20.65
CA GLU A 191 -11.03 -1.05 -20.85
C GLU A 191 -11.29 0.27 -20.15
N ARG A 192 -11.89 1.25 -20.86
CA ARG A 192 -12.18 2.59 -20.31
C ARG A 192 -10.96 3.28 -19.69
N ASP A 193 -9.81 3.20 -20.37
CA ASP A 193 -8.53 3.78 -19.99
C ASP A 193 -7.92 3.23 -18.68
N ILE A 194 -8.40 2.08 -18.21
CA ILE A 194 -7.79 1.34 -17.09
C ILE A 194 -7.40 -0.07 -17.53
N ASP A 195 -6.38 -0.60 -16.91
CA ASP A 195 -6.01 -2.00 -17.05
C ASP A 195 -6.93 -2.86 -16.17
N MET A 196 -7.73 -3.70 -16.83
CA MET A 196 -8.58 -4.69 -16.15
C MET A 196 -7.78 -5.91 -15.71
N THR A 197 -6.80 -6.29 -16.54
CA THR A 197 -5.86 -7.37 -16.26
C THR A 197 -4.50 -6.99 -16.81
N THR A 198 -3.46 -7.16 -16.01
CA THR A 198 -2.06 -6.96 -16.39
C THR A 198 -1.25 -8.21 -16.06
N SER A 199 -0.44 -8.65 -17.03
CA SER A 199 0.53 -9.73 -16.88
C SER A 199 1.93 -9.19 -17.16
N GLY A 200 2.91 -9.53 -16.33
CA GLY A 200 4.30 -9.10 -16.52
C GLY A 200 5.30 -10.22 -16.23
N LEU A 201 6.41 -10.20 -16.97
CA LEU A 201 7.61 -10.97 -16.72
C LEU A 201 8.73 -9.99 -16.38
N LEU A 202 9.28 -10.11 -15.18
CA LEU A 202 10.37 -9.28 -14.67
C LEU A 202 11.65 -10.09 -14.67
N MET A 203 12.72 -9.53 -15.23
CA MET A 203 14.05 -10.16 -15.28
C MET A 203 14.96 -9.49 -14.25
N PHE A 204 15.69 -10.27 -13.49
CA PHE A 204 16.61 -9.81 -12.45
C PHE A 204 18.02 -10.30 -12.71
N ASP A 205 19.02 -9.72 -12.06
CA ASP A 205 20.40 -10.16 -12.16
C ASP A 205 20.55 -11.66 -11.85
N GLY A 206 21.45 -12.35 -12.57
CA GLY A 206 21.71 -13.78 -12.41
C GLY A 206 20.59 -14.66 -12.96
N ASP A 207 19.97 -14.25 -14.05
CA ASP A 207 18.90 -14.98 -14.78
C ASP A 207 17.67 -15.32 -13.90
N ARG A 208 17.47 -14.60 -12.78
CA ARG A 208 16.29 -14.73 -11.93
C ARG A 208 15.11 -14.02 -12.55
N THR A 209 13.91 -14.53 -12.30
CA THR A 209 12.70 -14.01 -12.93
C THR A 209 11.54 -13.90 -11.96
N ALA A 210 10.58 -13.00 -12.26
CA ALA A 210 9.27 -13.03 -11.61
C ALA A 210 8.15 -12.91 -12.64
N SER A 211 7.13 -13.74 -12.49
CA SER A 211 5.84 -13.59 -13.19
C SER A 211 4.86 -12.88 -12.27
N VAL A 212 4.34 -11.74 -12.70
CA VAL A 212 3.34 -10.96 -11.94
C VAL A 212 2.04 -10.91 -12.71
N TRP A 213 0.93 -11.07 -11.99
CA TRP A 213 -0.40 -11.00 -12.58
C TRP A 213 -1.37 -10.26 -11.65
N ALA A 214 -2.15 -9.36 -12.24
CA ALA A 214 -3.12 -8.54 -11.54
C ALA A 214 -4.43 -8.46 -12.34
N SER A 215 -5.60 -8.59 -11.68
CA SER A 215 -6.89 -8.52 -12.38
C SER A 215 -8.01 -7.98 -11.51
N LEU A 216 -8.87 -7.13 -12.10
CA LEU A 216 -10.14 -6.65 -11.52
C LEU A 216 -11.38 -7.36 -12.13
N GLU A 217 -11.16 -8.39 -12.92
CA GLU A 217 -12.23 -9.11 -13.66
C GLU A 217 -12.17 -10.63 -13.51
N SER A 218 -11.31 -11.13 -12.65
CA SER A 218 -11.17 -12.57 -12.41
C SER A 218 -11.94 -13.03 -11.17
N PRO A 219 -12.27 -14.33 -11.06
CA PRO A 219 -12.52 -14.93 -9.75
C PRO A 219 -11.37 -14.66 -8.79
N GLY A 220 -11.63 -14.69 -7.48
CA GLY A 220 -10.61 -14.43 -6.50
C GLY A 220 -9.37 -15.33 -6.69
N ALA A 221 -8.22 -14.70 -6.93
CA ALA A 221 -6.92 -15.36 -7.08
C ALA A 221 -5.89 -14.58 -6.28
N GLU A 222 -5.18 -15.24 -5.37
CA GLU A 222 -4.19 -14.61 -4.53
C GLU A 222 -3.15 -15.67 -4.14
N ASN A 223 -2.01 -15.69 -4.85
CA ASN A 223 -0.99 -16.70 -4.69
C ASN A 223 0.42 -16.11 -4.73
N LEU A 224 1.31 -16.76 -4.01
CA LEU A 224 2.74 -16.57 -4.09
C LEU A 224 3.43 -17.93 -4.16
N THR A 225 4.17 -18.18 -5.24
CA THR A 225 5.04 -19.33 -5.40
C THR A 225 6.47 -18.85 -5.61
N VAL A 226 7.41 -19.43 -4.88
CA VAL A 226 8.83 -19.14 -5.03
C VAL A 226 9.59 -20.44 -5.30
N VAL A 227 10.32 -20.47 -6.40
CA VAL A 227 11.31 -21.53 -6.68
C VAL A 227 12.64 -21.05 -6.15
N ALA A 228 13.25 -21.84 -5.26
CA ALA A 228 14.49 -21.51 -4.58
C ALA A 228 15.38 -22.75 -4.44
N ALA A 229 16.61 -22.58 -3.97
CA ALA A 229 17.41 -23.74 -3.58
C ALA A 229 16.67 -24.52 -2.48
N GLY A 230 16.53 -25.81 -2.69
CA GLY A 230 15.78 -26.67 -1.76
C GLY A 230 14.32 -26.90 -2.13
N GLY A 231 13.76 -26.26 -3.17
CA GLY A 231 12.45 -26.62 -3.69
C GLY A 231 11.51 -25.47 -4.03
N VAL A 232 10.22 -25.80 -4.04
CA VAL A 232 9.14 -24.87 -4.36
C VAL A 232 8.38 -24.53 -3.08
N HIS A 233 8.39 -23.25 -2.74
CA HIS A 233 7.69 -22.69 -1.57
C HIS A 233 6.40 -22.02 -2.03
N ARG A 234 5.29 -22.29 -1.36
CA ARG A 234 3.98 -21.71 -1.72
C ARG A 234 3.32 -21.05 -0.52
N ARG A 235 2.67 -19.92 -0.80
CA ARG A 235 1.81 -19.24 0.16
C ARG A 235 0.51 -18.84 -0.51
N GLU A 236 -0.59 -19.39 -0.02
CA GLU A 236 -1.93 -18.98 -0.40
C GLU A 236 -2.30 -17.68 0.32
N ARG A 237 -3.01 -16.80 -0.37
CA ARG A 237 -3.54 -15.53 0.14
C ARG A 237 -2.47 -14.69 0.86
N PRO A 238 -1.30 -14.44 0.21
CA PRO A 238 -0.16 -13.76 0.85
C PRO A 238 -0.45 -12.29 1.21
N PHE A 239 -1.40 -11.66 0.54
CA PHE A 239 -1.68 -10.22 0.64
C PHE A 239 -2.95 -9.91 1.45
N THR A 240 -3.75 -10.93 1.77
CA THR A 240 -4.93 -10.77 2.63
C THR A 240 -4.51 -10.70 4.09
N ALA A 241 -5.15 -9.81 4.84
CA ALA A 241 -4.96 -9.69 6.28
C ALA A 241 -5.53 -10.90 7.01
N HIS A 242 -4.74 -11.95 7.15
CA HIS A 242 -5.01 -12.96 8.15
C HIS A 242 -4.58 -12.43 9.51
N ARG A 243 -5.50 -12.39 10.47
CA ARG A 243 -5.24 -11.87 11.81
C ARG A 243 -4.64 -12.89 12.78
N ASP A 244 -4.29 -14.05 12.28
CA ASP A 244 -3.70 -15.13 13.07
C ASP A 244 -2.22 -15.34 12.68
N PRO A 245 -1.27 -15.32 13.63
CA PRO A 245 -1.46 -15.13 15.07
C PRO A 245 -1.64 -13.67 15.52
N GLN A 246 -1.39 -12.68 14.66
CA GLN A 246 -1.45 -11.25 14.95
C GLN A 246 -2.00 -10.47 13.76
N ASP A 247 -2.70 -9.37 14.02
CA ASP A 247 -3.24 -8.49 12.98
C ASP A 247 -2.10 -7.69 12.31
N PRO A 248 -1.83 -7.89 11.01
CA PRO A 248 -0.75 -7.18 10.32
C PRO A 248 -0.99 -5.67 10.20
N TYR A 249 -2.24 -5.20 10.25
CA TYR A 249 -2.52 -3.77 10.31
C TYR A 249 -2.12 -3.17 11.66
N GLN A 250 -2.37 -3.88 12.76
CA GLN A 250 -1.93 -3.44 14.10
C GLN A 250 -0.41 -3.40 14.15
N LEU A 251 0.28 -4.45 13.70
CA LEU A 251 1.75 -4.48 13.66
C LEU A 251 2.35 -3.37 12.78
N MET A 252 1.71 -3.05 11.66
CA MET A 252 2.12 -1.93 10.79
C MET A 252 1.98 -0.59 11.52
N VAL A 253 0.85 -0.35 12.17
CA VAL A 253 0.59 0.87 12.94
C VAL A 253 1.60 1.01 14.09
N GLU A 254 1.84 -0.08 14.83
CA GLU A 254 2.80 -0.10 15.94
C GLU A 254 4.24 0.13 15.46
N SER A 255 4.64 -0.50 14.35
CA SER A 255 5.96 -0.29 13.76
C SER A 255 6.17 1.17 13.32
N PHE A 256 5.15 1.78 12.69
CA PHE A 256 5.21 3.19 12.32
C PHE A 256 5.22 4.09 13.55
N GLY A 257 4.40 3.80 14.55
CA GLY A 257 4.37 4.51 15.84
C GLY A 257 5.73 4.45 16.56
N ASP A 258 6.39 3.29 16.57
CA ASP A 258 7.73 3.14 17.13
C ASP A 258 8.77 4.01 16.42
N SER A 259 8.71 4.05 15.07
CA SER A 259 9.57 4.94 14.29
C SER A 259 9.38 6.41 14.65
N VAL A 260 8.13 6.85 14.81
CA VAL A 260 7.80 8.24 15.18
C VAL A 260 8.25 8.58 16.60
N LEU A 261 7.96 7.71 17.57
CA LEU A 261 8.24 7.96 18.99
C LEU A 261 9.75 7.94 19.32
N ASN A 262 10.52 7.13 18.60
CA ASN A 262 11.93 6.90 18.88
C ASN A 262 12.87 7.49 17.81
N ASP A 263 12.32 8.26 16.85
CA ASP A 263 13.05 8.84 15.71
C ASP A 263 13.90 7.80 14.95
N ARG A 264 13.29 6.63 14.64
CA ARG A 264 13.95 5.53 13.95
C ARG A 264 13.50 5.46 12.50
N PRO A 265 14.33 4.93 11.60
CA PRO A 265 13.91 4.67 10.22
C PRO A 265 12.64 3.82 10.17
N VAL A 266 11.73 4.16 9.26
CA VAL A 266 10.51 3.38 9.01
C VAL A 266 10.84 2.03 8.36
N ALA A 267 10.02 1.03 8.63
CA ALA A 267 10.24 -0.35 8.14
C ALA A 267 10.17 -0.47 6.61
N ILE A 268 9.38 0.38 5.95
CA ILE A 268 9.33 0.51 4.49
C ILE A 268 9.77 1.95 4.16
N PRO A 269 11.07 2.16 3.88
CA PRO A 269 11.57 3.50 3.55
C PRO A 269 10.92 4.05 2.28
N PRO A 270 10.72 5.37 2.13
CA PRO A 270 10.18 5.97 0.90
C PRO A 270 10.94 5.58 -0.37
N ALA A 271 12.24 5.31 -0.29
CA ALA A 271 13.04 4.81 -1.41
C ALA A 271 12.52 3.47 -1.95
N GLU A 272 12.05 2.58 -1.07
CA GLU A 272 11.45 1.29 -1.44
C GLU A 272 10.12 1.50 -2.20
N SER A 273 9.28 2.41 -1.72
CA SER A 273 8.02 2.77 -2.37
C SER A 273 8.24 3.45 -3.73
N ILE A 274 9.24 4.34 -3.84
CA ILE A 274 9.63 4.95 -5.12
C ILE A 274 10.05 3.86 -6.12
N ALA A 275 10.89 2.93 -5.71
CA ALA A 275 11.36 1.86 -6.57
C ALA A 275 10.23 0.91 -6.99
N ASN A 276 9.25 0.66 -6.09
CA ASN A 276 8.03 -0.06 -6.43
C ASN A 276 7.22 0.68 -7.50
N MET A 277 7.01 1.99 -7.32
CA MET A 277 6.30 2.81 -8.30
C MET A 277 7.03 2.87 -9.65
N ARG A 278 8.37 2.97 -9.68
CA ARG A 278 9.16 2.91 -10.92
C ARG A 278 8.96 1.59 -11.66
N THR A 279 8.91 0.47 -10.94
CA THR A 279 8.64 -0.84 -11.55
C THR A 279 7.23 -0.90 -12.12
N LEU A 280 6.22 -0.37 -11.41
CA LEU A 280 4.85 -0.27 -11.91
C LEU A 280 4.75 0.61 -13.16
N ASP A 281 5.44 1.75 -13.20
CA ASP A 281 5.48 2.62 -14.38
C ASP A 281 6.10 1.91 -15.60
N ARG A 282 7.20 1.20 -15.41
CA ARG A 282 7.86 0.40 -16.47
C ARG A 282 6.96 -0.74 -16.98
N ILE A 283 6.21 -1.43 -16.09
CA ILE A 283 5.20 -2.43 -16.50
C ILE A 283 4.12 -1.77 -17.35
N ARG A 284 3.62 -0.60 -16.92
CA ARG A 284 2.61 0.17 -17.66
C ARG A 284 3.10 0.58 -19.05
N GLU A 285 4.34 1.04 -19.16
CA GLU A 285 4.98 1.39 -20.44
C GLU A 285 5.13 0.16 -21.34
N ALA A 286 5.71 -0.94 -20.83
CA ALA A 286 5.89 -2.18 -21.58
C ALA A 286 4.56 -2.81 -22.02
N SER A 287 3.47 -2.59 -21.28
CA SER A 287 2.16 -3.14 -21.62
C SER A 287 1.44 -2.41 -22.77
N ARG A 288 1.92 -1.22 -23.15
CA ARG A 288 1.38 -0.39 -24.27
C ARG A 288 2.10 -0.64 -25.58
N SER A 289 3.26 -1.27 -25.55
CA SER A 289 4.03 -1.72 -26.72
C SER A 289 3.60 -3.13 -27.18
#